data_54f8c73a9d71c7a733079d1d567b7427
#
_entry.id   54f8c73a9d71c7a733079d1d567b7427
#
_cell.length_a   1.000
_cell.length_b   1.000
_cell.length_c   1.000
_cell.angle_alpha   90.00
_cell.angle_beta   90.00
_cell.angle_gamma   90.00
#
_symmetry.space_group_name_H-M   'P 1'
#
loop_
_entity.id
_entity.type
_entity.pdbx_description
1 polymer ?
#
loop_
_entity_poly.entity_id
_entity_poly.type
_entity_poly.pdbx_seq_one_letter_code
_entity_poly.pdbx_strand_id
1 'polypeptide(L)'
;MIDNYDSFTYNLVQYFGELGEDVRVFRNDAISVDAIAALAPARIVVSPGPCTPAEAGISVALVRRYAGEIPILGVCLGHQAIGEAFGAKIVRAKHVMHGKMSPVAHDARGVFAGLPTPFAATRYHSLAIDAASCPDELEVTASADDGEIMGVRHRVHAVEGVQFHPEALLTEHGKALLANFLALH
;
A
#
# COMPACT_ATOMS: atom_id res chain seq x y z
N MET A 1 11.33 0.08 -5.37
CA MET A 1 10.22 0.97 -4.95
C MET A 1 9.82 1.88 -6.09
N ILE A 2 8.53 1.99 -6.37
CA ILE A 2 7.98 2.97 -7.31
C ILE A 2 7.55 4.19 -6.52
N ASP A 3 8.16 5.33 -6.84
CA ASP A 3 7.91 6.60 -6.17
C ASP A 3 6.89 7.42 -6.97
N ASN A 4 5.72 7.64 -6.38
CA ASN A 4 4.64 8.45 -6.93
C ASN A 4 4.79 9.95 -6.60
N TYR A 5 6.03 10.46 -6.55
CA TYR A 5 6.33 11.86 -6.25
C TYR A 5 5.87 12.29 -4.86
N ASP A 6 6.06 11.42 -3.86
CA ASP A 6 5.64 11.68 -2.50
C ASP A 6 6.83 12.01 -1.57
N SER A 7 6.61 12.94 -0.65
CA SER A 7 7.63 13.32 0.33
C SER A 7 7.93 12.23 1.37
N PHE A 8 7.01 11.29 1.58
CA PHE A 8 7.18 10.18 2.53
C PHE A 8 7.83 8.94 1.92
N THR A 9 8.03 8.89 0.60
CA THR A 9 8.67 7.74 -0.07
C THR A 9 10.00 7.37 0.59
N TYR A 10 10.84 8.34 0.90
CA TYR A 10 12.15 8.08 1.48
C TYR A 10 12.11 7.66 2.95
N ASN A 11 11.03 7.93 3.68
CA ASN A 11 10.81 7.33 5.01
C ASN A 11 10.58 5.83 4.89
N LEU A 12 9.81 5.38 3.87
CA LEU A 12 9.67 3.93 3.56
C LEU A 12 11.03 3.32 3.19
N VAL A 13 11.80 4.00 2.33
CA VAL A 13 13.16 3.56 1.94
C VAL A 13 14.04 3.39 3.17
N GLN A 14 14.02 4.35 4.09
CA GLN A 14 14.78 4.29 5.34
C GLN A 14 14.35 3.08 6.18
N TYR A 15 13.06 2.88 6.41
CA TYR A 15 12.58 1.76 7.22
C TYR A 15 12.94 0.40 6.60
N PHE A 16 12.81 0.23 5.30
CA PHE A 16 13.27 -0.99 4.63
C PHE A 16 14.79 -1.16 4.71
N GLY A 17 15.56 -0.08 4.57
CA GLY A 17 17.01 -0.10 4.78
C GLY A 17 17.40 -0.51 6.21
N GLU A 18 16.69 -0.02 7.23
CA GLU A 18 16.87 -0.43 8.63
C GLU A 18 16.47 -1.91 8.88
N LEU A 19 15.61 -2.47 8.04
CA LEU A 19 15.24 -3.89 8.02
C LEU A 19 16.23 -4.75 7.20
N GLY A 20 17.28 -4.14 6.62
CA GLY A 20 18.34 -4.83 5.90
C GLY A 20 18.14 -4.95 4.39
N GLU A 21 17.13 -4.29 3.82
CA GLU A 21 16.84 -4.36 2.39
C GLU A 21 17.63 -3.33 1.57
N ASP A 22 18.10 -3.73 0.39
CA ASP A 22 18.66 -2.82 -0.62
C ASP A 22 17.53 -2.27 -1.50
N VAL A 23 17.13 -1.03 -1.26
CA VAL A 23 15.96 -0.42 -1.92
C VAL A 23 16.38 0.44 -3.10
N ARG A 24 16.02 0.01 -4.30
CA ARG A 24 16.15 0.82 -5.51
C ARG A 24 14.87 1.59 -5.78
N VAL A 25 14.97 2.91 -5.95
CA VAL A 25 13.84 3.82 -6.13
C VAL A 25 13.77 4.30 -7.58
N PHE A 26 12.60 4.21 -8.19
CA PHE A 26 12.30 4.71 -9.53
C PHE A 26 11.03 5.55 -9.49
N ARG A 27 11.05 6.71 -10.13
CA ARG A 27 9.84 7.50 -10.34
C ARG A 27 8.85 6.72 -11.21
N ASN A 28 7.57 6.91 -10.97
CA ASN A 28 6.50 6.19 -11.65
C ASN A 28 6.41 6.41 -13.16
N ASP A 29 7.12 7.40 -13.68
CA ASP A 29 7.24 7.78 -15.09
C ASP A 29 8.67 7.61 -15.65
N ALA A 30 9.63 7.20 -14.81
CA ALA A 30 11.04 7.06 -15.19
C ALA A 30 11.46 5.62 -15.53
N ILE A 31 10.55 4.66 -15.38
CA ILE A 31 10.77 3.25 -15.69
C ILE A 31 9.52 2.67 -16.35
N SER A 32 9.69 1.78 -17.31
CA SER A 32 8.56 1.04 -17.88
C SER A 32 8.25 -0.21 -17.07
N VAL A 33 7.01 -0.70 -17.20
CA VAL A 33 6.59 -1.96 -16.54
C VAL A 33 7.50 -3.12 -16.96
N ASP A 34 7.84 -3.23 -18.25
CA ASP A 34 8.69 -4.31 -18.77
C ASP A 34 10.13 -4.22 -18.26
N ALA A 35 10.65 -3.01 -18.04
CA ALA A 35 12.01 -2.83 -17.53
C ALA A 35 12.20 -3.33 -16.09
N ILE A 36 11.11 -3.46 -15.32
CA ILE A 36 11.15 -4.00 -13.95
C ILE A 36 11.57 -5.46 -13.93
N ALA A 37 11.17 -6.25 -14.95
CA ALA A 37 11.58 -7.66 -15.06
C ALA A 37 13.11 -7.82 -15.12
N ALA A 38 13.79 -6.92 -15.84
CA ALA A 38 15.25 -6.93 -15.96
C ALA A 38 15.99 -6.61 -14.65
N LEU A 39 15.30 -5.94 -13.71
CA LEU A 39 15.83 -5.66 -12.36
C LEU A 39 15.75 -6.87 -11.43
N ALA A 40 14.91 -7.85 -11.77
CA ALA A 40 14.62 -9.05 -10.98
C ALA A 40 14.42 -8.74 -9.46
N PRO A 41 13.51 -7.81 -9.10
CA PRO A 41 13.33 -7.43 -7.70
C PRO A 41 12.69 -8.59 -6.92
N ALA A 42 13.15 -8.81 -5.69
CA ALA A 42 12.53 -9.79 -4.80
C ALA A 42 11.12 -9.34 -4.35
N ARG A 43 10.87 -8.04 -4.30
CA ARG A 43 9.61 -7.43 -3.86
C ARG A 43 9.41 -6.08 -4.55
N ILE A 44 8.16 -5.64 -4.65
CA ILE A 44 7.80 -4.32 -5.17
C ILE A 44 7.00 -3.55 -4.11
N VAL A 45 7.35 -2.28 -3.91
CA VAL A 45 6.56 -1.36 -3.09
C VAL A 45 6.11 -0.20 -3.97
N VAL A 46 4.80 0.09 -3.94
CA VAL A 46 4.20 1.25 -4.61
C VAL A 46 3.90 2.31 -3.55
N SER A 47 4.57 3.45 -3.67
CA SER A 47 4.57 4.49 -2.64
C SER A 47 3.26 5.26 -2.53
N PRO A 48 3.08 6.04 -1.46
CA PRO A 48 2.13 7.14 -1.45
C PRO A 48 2.35 8.09 -2.62
N GLY A 49 1.40 8.98 -2.87
CA GLY A 49 1.48 10.01 -3.89
C GLY A 49 0.25 10.89 -3.97
N PRO A 50 0.32 11.99 -4.71
CA PRO A 50 -0.81 12.88 -4.96
C PRO A 50 -1.74 12.32 -6.03
N CYS A 51 -2.90 12.99 -6.21
CA CYS A 51 -3.88 12.74 -7.25
C CYS A 51 -4.56 11.36 -7.14
N THR A 52 -4.80 10.71 -8.29
CA THR A 52 -5.51 9.44 -8.39
C THR A 52 -4.58 8.33 -8.90
N PRO A 53 -4.90 7.04 -8.71
CA PRO A 53 -4.11 5.96 -9.28
C PRO A 53 -3.99 6.01 -10.80
N ALA A 54 -5.01 6.51 -11.52
CA ALA A 54 -4.97 6.69 -12.96
C ALA A 54 -3.89 7.69 -13.42
N GLU A 55 -3.49 8.61 -12.53
CA GLU A 55 -2.44 9.62 -12.77
C GLU A 55 -1.08 9.19 -12.19
N ALA A 56 -1.00 7.99 -11.59
CA ALA A 56 0.20 7.46 -10.93
C ALA A 56 1.13 6.69 -11.89
N GLY A 57 1.26 7.15 -13.13
CA GLY A 57 2.18 6.56 -14.12
C GLY A 57 1.96 5.05 -14.30
N ILE A 58 3.00 4.25 -14.07
CA ILE A 58 2.92 2.79 -14.25
C ILE A 58 2.26 2.04 -13.10
N SER A 59 1.88 2.68 -11.99
CA SER A 59 1.53 2.01 -10.72
C SER A 59 0.42 0.96 -10.87
N VAL A 60 -0.68 1.30 -11.56
CA VAL A 60 -1.79 0.35 -11.79
C VAL A 60 -1.38 -0.78 -12.75
N ALA A 61 -0.71 -0.44 -13.85
CA ALA A 61 -0.26 -1.43 -14.84
C ALA A 61 0.78 -2.39 -14.26
N LEU A 62 1.65 -1.89 -13.38
CA LEU A 62 2.64 -2.68 -12.65
C LEU A 62 1.97 -3.72 -11.76
N VAL A 63 0.95 -3.32 -10.98
CA VAL A 63 0.22 -4.26 -10.12
C VAL A 63 -0.41 -5.36 -10.96
N ARG A 64 -1.11 -5.01 -12.05
CA ARG A 64 -1.72 -6.00 -12.96
C ARG A 64 -0.70 -6.96 -13.55
N ARG A 65 0.48 -6.45 -13.90
CA ARG A 65 1.52 -7.25 -14.56
C ARG A 65 2.21 -8.23 -13.63
N TYR A 66 2.50 -7.81 -12.41
CA TYR A 66 3.35 -8.57 -11.49
C TYR A 66 2.60 -9.27 -10.34
N ALA A 67 1.29 -9.07 -10.22
CA ALA A 67 0.49 -9.82 -9.27
C ALA A 67 0.60 -11.33 -9.54
N GLY A 68 1.00 -12.08 -8.53
CA GLY A 68 1.26 -13.53 -8.63
C GLY A 68 2.68 -13.90 -9.06
N GLU A 69 3.50 -12.96 -9.49
CA GLU A 69 4.91 -13.21 -9.82
C GLU A 69 5.87 -12.64 -8.75
N ILE A 70 5.56 -11.47 -8.21
CA ILE A 70 6.41 -10.76 -7.24
C ILE A 70 5.52 -10.22 -6.12
N PRO A 71 5.89 -10.39 -4.83
CA PRO A 71 5.15 -9.78 -3.72
C PRO A 71 5.08 -8.25 -3.86
N ILE A 72 3.87 -7.69 -3.68
CA ILE A 72 3.60 -6.25 -3.86
C ILE A 72 2.98 -5.67 -2.59
N LEU A 73 3.53 -4.56 -2.10
CA LEU A 73 2.90 -3.71 -1.09
C LEU A 73 2.54 -2.36 -1.69
N GLY A 74 1.28 -1.95 -1.54
CA GLY A 74 0.82 -0.60 -1.87
C GLY A 74 0.58 0.23 -0.61
N VAL A 75 1.10 1.46 -0.56
CA VAL A 75 0.89 2.39 0.55
C VAL A 75 0.14 3.61 0.05
N CYS A 76 -0.97 3.95 0.69
CA CYS A 76 -1.85 5.08 0.39
C CYS A 76 -2.29 5.09 -1.08
N LEU A 77 -1.71 5.91 -1.96
CA LEU A 77 -1.98 5.88 -3.40
C LEU A 77 -1.67 4.49 -4.00
N GLY A 78 -0.62 3.82 -3.54
CA GLY A 78 -0.28 2.45 -3.95
C GLY A 78 -1.35 1.42 -3.57
N HIS A 79 -2.00 1.57 -2.41
CA HIS A 79 -3.15 0.76 -2.00
C HIS A 79 -4.34 0.99 -2.92
N GLN A 80 -4.62 2.26 -3.28
CA GLN A 80 -5.67 2.59 -4.23
C GLN A 80 -5.36 2.04 -5.63
N ALA A 81 -4.08 2.06 -6.05
CA ALA A 81 -3.64 1.45 -7.30
C ALA A 81 -3.87 -0.07 -7.33
N ILE A 82 -3.70 -0.77 -6.19
CA ILE A 82 -4.10 -2.17 -6.06
C ILE A 82 -5.61 -2.31 -6.24
N GLY A 83 -6.42 -1.52 -5.54
CA GLY A 83 -7.88 -1.54 -5.71
C GLY A 83 -8.28 -1.37 -7.18
N GLU A 84 -7.78 -0.34 -7.85
CA GLU A 84 -8.09 -0.06 -9.26
C GLU A 84 -7.57 -1.14 -10.21
N ALA A 85 -6.42 -1.73 -9.94
CA ALA A 85 -5.86 -2.80 -10.76
C ALA A 85 -6.77 -4.03 -10.84
N PHE A 86 -7.50 -4.33 -9.76
CA PHE A 86 -8.46 -5.43 -9.68
C PHE A 86 -9.91 -4.99 -9.90
N GLY A 87 -10.17 -3.72 -10.24
CA GLY A 87 -11.48 -3.24 -10.68
C GLY A 87 -12.31 -2.52 -9.63
N ALA A 88 -11.76 -2.26 -8.44
CA ALA A 88 -12.43 -1.41 -7.46
C ALA A 88 -12.46 0.05 -7.92
N LYS A 89 -13.51 0.77 -7.55
CA LYS A 89 -13.61 2.22 -7.77
C LYS A 89 -12.89 2.97 -6.65
N ILE A 90 -12.23 4.05 -7.05
CA ILE A 90 -11.63 4.99 -6.11
C ILE A 90 -12.57 6.20 -6.00
N VAL A 91 -13.02 6.47 -4.80
CA VAL A 91 -14.02 7.49 -4.50
C VAL A 91 -13.48 8.49 -3.46
N ARG A 92 -14.18 9.58 -3.28
CA ARG A 92 -13.85 10.51 -2.19
C ARG A 92 -14.03 9.82 -0.85
N ALA A 93 -13.03 9.97 0.02
CA ALA A 93 -13.09 9.51 1.40
C ALA A 93 -14.27 10.17 2.14
N LYS A 94 -14.85 9.47 3.10
CA LYS A 94 -15.93 10.01 3.95
C LYS A 94 -15.48 11.27 4.68
N HIS A 95 -14.22 11.28 5.11
CA HIS A 95 -13.57 12.41 5.74
C HIS A 95 -12.20 12.67 5.11
N VAL A 96 -11.90 13.93 4.79
CA VAL A 96 -10.54 14.30 4.37
C VAL A 96 -9.61 14.19 5.56
N MET A 97 -8.60 13.33 5.43
CA MET A 97 -7.60 13.10 6.46
C MET A 97 -6.28 13.75 6.06
N HIS A 98 -5.75 14.59 6.95
CA HIS A 98 -4.46 15.24 6.74
C HIS A 98 -3.66 15.23 8.04
N GLY A 99 -2.78 14.24 8.20
CA GLY A 99 -1.98 14.06 9.40
C GLY A 99 -2.78 13.67 10.64
N LYS A 100 -3.99 13.14 10.49
CA LYS A 100 -4.85 12.74 11.60
C LYS A 100 -4.63 11.27 11.94
N MET A 101 -4.68 10.96 13.22
CA MET A 101 -4.64 9.59 13.71
C MET A 101 -6.05 8.98 13.72
N SER A 102 -6.14 7.70 13.39
CA SER A 102 -7.37 6.90 13.56
C SER A 102 -7.01 5.53 14.09
N PRO A 103 -7.88 4.93 14.92
CA PRO A 103 -7.77 3.52 15.24
C PRO A 103 -8.06 2.69 13.98
N VAL A 104 -7.21 1.72 13.70
CA VAL A 104 -7.33 0.78 12.58
C VAL A 104 -7.52 -0.61 13.15
N ALA A 105 -8.70 -1.19 12.95
CA ALA A 105 -8.99 -2.58 13.27
C ALA A 105 -8.63 -3.46 12.06
N HIS A 106 -8.03 -4.64 12.31
CA HIS A 106 -7.54 -5.53 11.25
C HIS A 106 -7.69 -7.02 11.60
N ASP A 107 -7.49 -7.88 10.62
CA ASP A 107 -7.68 -9.33 10.69
C ASP A 107 -6.51 -10.11 11.32
N ALA A 108 -5.44 -9.43 11.74
CA ALA A 108 -4.22 -10.01 12.32
C ALA A 108 -3.49 -11.02 11.41
N ARG A 109 -3.65 -10.94 10.10
CA ARG A 109 -2.98 -11.80 9.10
C ARG A 109 -2.16 -10.98 8.09
N GLY A 110 -1.30 -11.63 7.31
CA GLY A 110 -0.45 -10.99 6.31
C GLY A 110 0.41 -9.90 6.93
N VAL A 111 0.37 -8.68 6.38
CA VAL A 111 1.15 -7.55 6.91
C VAL A 111 0.74 -7.17 8.35
N PHE A 112 -0.43 -7.60 8.82
CA PHE A 112 -0.92 -7.34 10.18
C PHE A 112 -0.63 -8.46 11.18
N ALA A 113 0.08 -9.52 10.77
CA ALA A 113 0.36 -10.66 11.65
C ALA A 113 1.10 -10.24 12.93
N GLY A 114 0.56 -10.65 14.08
CA GLY A 114 1.15 -10.37 15.39
C GLY A 114 1.05 -8.93 15.88
N LEU A 115 0.38 -8.05 15.14
CA LEU A 115 0.15 -6.67 15.57
C LEU A 115 -1.09 -6.57 16.48
N PRO A 116 -1.10 -5.65 17.45
CA PRO A 116 -2.30 -5.34 18.23
C PRO A 116 -3.43 -4.80 17.34
N THR A 117 -4.67 -5.13 17.67
CA THR A 117 -5.85 -4.62 16.97
C THR A 117 -6.88 -4.08 17.96
N PRO A 118 -7.37 -2.82 17.81
CA PRO A 118 -6.89 -1.82 16.87
C PRO A 118 -5.54 -1.21 17.29
N PHE A 119 -4.83 -0.56 16.35
CA PHE A 119 -3.72 0.32 16.64
C PHE A 119 -3.91 1.69 15.97
N ALA A 120 -3.22 2.72 16.48
CA ALA A 120 -3.33 4.07 15.95
C ALA A 120 -2.44 4.26 14.72
N ALA A 121 -3.02 4.74 13.61
CA ALA A 121 -2.31 4.99 12.35
C ALA A 121 -2.57 6.38 11.80
N THR A 122 -1.54 6.98 11.19
CA THR A 122 -1.61 8.29 10.56
C THR A 122 -2.21 8.19 9.15
N ARG A 123 -3.19 9.04 8.86
CA ARG A 123 -3.89 9.10 7.59
C ARG A 123 -3.63 10.44 6.89
N TYR A 124 -3.31 10.39 5.58
CA TYR A 124 -3.13 11.55 4.70
C TYR A 124 -3.82 11.29 3.36
N HIS A 125 -5.15 11.16 3.33
CA HIS A 125 -5.85 10.87 2.10
C HIS A 125 -7.21 11.56 2.01
N SER A 126 -7.61 11.88 0.77
CA SER A 126 -8.92 12.41 0.40
C SER A 126 -9.71 11.43 -0.48
N LEU A 127 -9.07 10.34 -0.89
CA LEU A 127 -9.65 9.26 -1.69
C LEU A 127 -9.52 7.94 -0.93
N ALA A 128 -10.41 6.99 -1.25
CA ALA A 128 -10.42 5.64 -0.68
C ALA A 128 -11.00 4.63 -1.68
N ILE A 129 -10.75 3.35 -1.45
CA ILE A 129 -11.44 2.28 -2.18
C ILE A 129 -12.90 2.25 -1.74
N ASP A 130 -13.82 2.28 -2.72
CA ASP A 130 -15.25 2.11 -2.49
C ASP A 130 -15.57 0.67 -2.09
N ALA A 131 -16.05 0.49 -0.87
CA ALA A 131 -16.37 -0.83 -0.32
C ALA A 131 -17.43 -1.59 -1.16
N ALA A 132 -18.38 -0.85 -1.76
CA ALA A 132 -19.42 -1.47 -2.60
C ALA A 132 -18.89 -2.00 -3.93
N SER A 133 -17.72 -1.54 -4.37
CA SER A 133 -17.09 -1.97 -5.61
C SER A 133 -15.85 -2.85 -5.40
N CYS A 134 -15.52 -3.17 -4.15
CA CYS A 134 -14.38 -4.04 -3.85
C CYS A 134 -14.62 -5.43 -4.46
N PRO A 135 -13.75 -5.89 -5.38
CA PRO A 135 -13.99 -7.14 -6.11
C PRO A 135 -13.72 -8.36 -5.21
N ASP A 136 -14.27 -9.50 -5.58
CA ASP A 136 -14.14 -10.75 -4.82
C ASP A 136 -12.70 -11.27 -4.70
N GLU A 137 -11.81 -10.88 -5.62
CA GLU A 137 -10.38 -11.21 -5.59
C GLU A 137 -9.64 -10.52 -4.45
N LEU A 138 -10.19 -9.42 -3.94
CA LEU A 138 -9.62 -8.68 -2.81
C LEU A 138 -10.41 -8.96 -1.52
N GLU A 139 -9.68 -9.19 -0.45
CA GLU A 139 -10.19 -9.26 0.91
C GLU A 139 -9.93 -7.93 1.61
N VAL A 140 -10.94 -7.34 2.24
CA VAL A 140 -10.76 -6.20 3.13
C VAL A 140 -10.15 -6.71 4.43
N THR A 141 -8.95 -6.27 4.76
CA THR A 141 -8.16 -6.77 5.90
C THR A 141 -8.12 -5.81 7.06
N ALA A 142 -8.41 -4.53 6.82
CA ALA A 142 -8.44 -3.50 7.85
C ALA A 142 -9.45 -2.41 7.54
N SER A 143 -10.02 -1.81 8.59
CA SER A 143 -10.96 -0.69 8.50
C SER A 143 -10.74 0.32 9.63
N ALA A 144 -11.08 1.58 9.36
CA ALA A 144 -11.17 2.62 10.38
C ALA A 144 -12.56 2.58 11.06
N ASP A 145 -12.72 3.36 12.13
CA ASP A 145 -13.96 3.47 12.89
C ASP A 145 -15.14 4.02 12.10
N ASP A 146 -14.88 4.83 11.06
CA ASP A 146 -15.87 5.32 10.11
C ASP A 146 -16.28 4.27 9.04
N GLY A 147 -15.68 3.06 9.10
CA GLY A 147 -15.92 1.95 8.16
C GLY A 147 -15.21 2.14 6.82
N GLU A 148 -14.25 3.07 6.72
CA GLU A 148 -13.43 3.23 5.52
C GLU A 148 -12.38 2.12 5.43
N ILE A 149 -12.16 1.59 4.22
CA ILE A 149 -11.18 0.51 3.99
C ILE A 149 -9.77 1.06 4.25
N MET A 150 -9.07 0.42 5.19
CA MET A 150 -7.69 0.74 5.56
C MET A 150 -6.69 -0.32 5.14
N GLY A 151 -7.14 -1.48 4.70
CA GLY A 151 -6.28 -2.54 4.19
C GLY A 151 -7.01 -3.46 3.24
N VAL A 152 -6.31 -3.92 2.21
CA VAL A 152 -6.76 -4.98 1.29
C VAL A 152 -5.65 -6.00 1.07
N ARG A 153 -6.04 -7.23 0.79
CA ARG A 153 -5.14 -8.32 0.40
C ARG A 153 -5.76 -9.10 -0.75
N HIS A 154 -4.96 -9.47 -1.73
CA HIS A 154 -5.40 -10.40 -2.77
C HIS A 154 -5.49 -11.83 -2.18
N ARG A 155 -6.59 -12.54 -2.48
CA ARG A 155 -6.88 -13.85 -1.85
C ARG A 155 -5.90 -14.95 -2.21
N VAL A 156 -5.20 -14.82 -3.35
CA VAL A 156 -4.31 -15.85 -3.90
C VAL A 156 -2.87 -15.38 -3.99
N HIS A 157 -2.66 -14.13 -4.39
CA HIS A 157 -1.34 -13.59 -4.65
C HIS A 157 -0.80 -12.81 -3.44
N ALA A 158 0.51 -12.73 -3.28
CA ALA A 158 1.18 -11.92 -2.27
C ALA A 158 1.11 -10.41 -2.63
N VAL A 159 -0.11 -9.88 -2.65
CA VAL A 159 -0.40 -8.47 -2.92
C VAL A 159 -1.22 -7.92 -1.78
N GLU A 160 -0.66 -6.95 -1.06
CA GLU A 160 -1.32 -6.29 0.07
C GLU A 160 -1.21 -4.77 -0.05
N GLY A 161 -2.20 -4.07 0.48
CA GLY A 161 -2.21 -2.62 0.48
C GLY A 161 -2.74 -2.05 1.78
N VAL A 162 -2.17 -0.92 2.22
CA VAL A 162 -2.62 -0.17 3.39
C VAL A 162 -2.89 1.28 3.01
N GLN A 163 -4.05 1.82 3.43
CA GLN A 163 -4.46 3.19 3.11
C GLN A 163 -3.75 4.23 3.99
N PHE A 164 -3.36 3.86 5.19
CA PHE A 164 -2.60 4.70 6.13
C PHE A 164 -1.09 4.68 5.80
N HIS A 165 -0.34 5.50 6.53
CA HIS A 165 1.11 5.67 6.34
C HIS A 165 1.90 4.92 7.43
N PRO A 166 2.39 3.69 7.17
CA PRO A 166 3.20 2.94 8.14
C PRO A 166 4.55 3.61 8.43
N GLU A 167 5.03 4.45 7.52
CA GLU A 167 6.29 5.19 7.64
C GLU A 167 6.16 6.49 8.45
N ALA A 168 4.95 6.91 8.78
CA ALA A 168 4.74 8.11 9.57
C ALA A 168 5.13 7.86 11.02
N LEU A 169 5.83 8.83 11.62
CA LEU A 169 6.40 8.72 12.97
C LEU A 169 5.36 8.38 14.05
N LEU A 170 4.13 8.86 13.89
CA LEU A 170 3.05 8.64 14.85
C LEU A 170 2.27 7.34 14.61
N THR A 171 2.51 6.63 13.50
CA THR A 171 1.87 5.33 13.25
C THR A 171 2.51 4.28 14.14
N GLU A 172 1.67 3.66 14.98
CA GLU A 172 2.11 2.54 15.81
C GLU A 172 2.41 1.32 14.94
N HIS A 173 3.43 0.55 15.33
CA HIS A 173 3.80 -0.73 14.69
C HIS A 173 4.14 -0.66 13.19
N GLY A 174 4.34 0.52 12.59
CA GLY A 174 4.57 0.66 11.15
C GLY A 174 5.78 -0.15 10.65
N LYS A 175 6.91 -0.12 11.38
CA LYS A 175 8.10 -0.90 11.02
C LYS A 175 7.87 -2.41 11.12
N ALA A 176 7.09 -2.87 12.10
CA ALA A 176 6.73 -4.29 12.23
C ALA A 176 5.83 -4.75 11.08
N LEU A 177 4.88 -3.89 10.65
CA LEU A 177 4.05 -4.14 9.45
C LEU A 177 4.93 -4.30 8.19
N LEU A 178 5.90 -3.41 7.99
CA LEU A 178 6.83 -3.51 6.86
C LEU A 178 7.71 -4.77 6.94
N ALA A 179 8.14 -5.17 8.14
CA ALA A 179 8.85 -6.44 8.34
C ALA A 179 7.98 -7.66 7.99
N ASN A 180 6.68 -7.64 8.34
CA ASN A 180 5.75 -8.69 7.94
C ASN A 180 5.61 -8.78 6.42
N PHE A 181 5.58 -7.66 5.71
CA PHE A 181 5.59 -7.67 4.24
C PHE A 181 6.82 -8.38 3.68
N LEU A 182 8.00 -8.16 4.28
CA LEU A 182 9.23 -8.84 3.86
C LEU A 182 9.18 -10.36 4.06
N ALA A 183 8.30 -10.87 4.90
CA ALA A 183 8.11 -12.29 5.13
C ALA A 183 7.09 -12.95 4.17
N LEU A 184 6.38 -12.17 3.34
CA LEU A 184 5.46 -12.72 2.34
C LEU A 184 6.21 -13.35 1.17
N HIS A 185 5.66 -14.46 0.64
CA HIS A 185 6.23 -15.24 -0.45
C HIS A 185 5.23 -15.49 -1.56
#